data_80df275c445f61ecad373c7ff518e634
#
_entry.id   80df275c445f61ecad373c7ff518e634
#
_cell.length_a   1.000
_cell.length_b   1.000
_cell.length_c   1.000
_cell.angle_alpha   90.00
_cell.angle_beta   90.00
_cell.angle_gamma   90.00
#
_symmetry.space_group_name_H-M   'P 1'
#
loop_
_entity.id
_entity.type
_entity.pdbx_description
1 polymer ?
#
loop_
_entity_poly.entity_id
_entity_poly.type
_entity_poly.pdbx_seq_one_letter_code
_entity_poly.pdbx_strand_id
1 'polypeptide(L)'
;MNRRELLIGAALTPMARWIGPGPVAAAQSASNSAQMFRRTRPSDPQWPSAASWNRLNEQTDGHLMAVKSPLAACQDSPSGPACRDVFKGLKNPYYIGDDPALTQTTGYLDAWASQPSAYAVAARKTGDVVAAVNFARDNNLRLVVRGGGHSYLGTSSAPDSLMIWTRAMRDITLHDSFIPQGCLDPPQPAVTIGAGAIWMHVYNEVMTRGGRYVQGGGCGTVGVAGLVQGGGFGSYSKNYGTAAASLLEAEIVTADGVVRIANARSNPDLFWALRGGGGGTFGVVTRMTLRTHALPEHLRLRLHDHQSGVSGVIPPPRERIRGSLRRPPAQPSLGRDRQHQAGPYA
;
A
#
# COMPACT_ATOMS: atom_id res chain seq x y z
N MET A 1 39.99 -12.20 -11.36
CA MET A 1 40.05 -10.73 -11.32
C MET A 1 39.13 -10.25 -10.23
N ASN A 2 39.72 -9.67 -9.18
CA ASN A 2 38.99 -9.25 -7.98
C ASN A 2 38.44 -7.82 -8.18
N ARG A 3 37.20 -7.54 -7.73
CA ARG A 3 36.52 -6.23 -7.88
C ARG A 3 37.30 -5.02 -7.34
N ARG A 4 38.40 -5.23 -6.61
CA ARG A 4 39.25 -4.17 -6.08
C ARG A 4 40.31 -3.67 -7.07
N GLU A 5 40.62 -4.42 -8.12
CA GLU A 5 41.64 -4.02 -9.10
C GLU A 5 41.11 -3.12 -10.22
N LEU A 6 39.79 -2.97 -10.34
CA LEU A 6 39.18 -2.14 -11.37
C LEU A 6 39.05 -0.66 -10.99
N LEU A 7 39.33 -0.28 -9.75
CA LEU A 7 39.23 1.10 -9.25
C LEU A 7 40.57 1.85 -9.12
N ILE A 8 41.70 1.20 -9.42
CA ILE A 8 43.04 1.81 -9.28
C ILE A 8 43.64 2.25 -10.64
N GLY A 9 43.00 1.91 -11.76
CA GLY A 9 43.50 2.20 -13.12
C GLY A 9 43.13 3.55 -13.74
N ALA A 10 42.36 4.42 -13.04
CA ALA A 10 41.80 5.65 -13.63
C ALA A 10 42.35 6.97 -13.07
N ALA A 11 43.48 6.95 -12.41
CA ALA A 11 44.12 8.19 -11.97
C ALA A 11 45.59 8.15 -12.39
N LEU A 12 45.93 8.88 -13.44
CA LEU A 12 47.25 9.52 -13.73
C LEU A 12 47.48 9.64 -15.25
N THR A 13 46.94 10.68 -15.86
CA THR A 13 47.57 11.31 -17.03
C THR A 13 47.56 12.83 -16.83
N PRO A 14 48.73 13.47 -16.77
CA PRO A 14 48.81 14.92 -16.70
C PRO A 14 48.72 15.49 -18.11
N MET A 15 47.63 16.21 -18.43
CA MET A 15 47.61 17.13 -19.57
C MET A 15 48.00 18.53 -19.09
N ALA A 16 49.25 18.88 -19.27
CA ALA A 16 49.75 20.24 -19.26
C ALA A 16 49.72 20.82 -20.69
N ARG A 17 49.40 22.13 -20.76
CA ARG A 17 49.53 23.07 -21.90
C ARG A 17 48.34 23.11 -22.86
N TRP A 18 47.69 24.25 -23.08
CA TRP A 18 48.17 25.54 -23.55
C TRP A 18 47.19 26.65 -23.15
N ILE A 19 47.69 27.70 -22.51
CA ILE A 19 46.96 28.94 -22.25
C ILE A 19 47.48 29.99 -23.23
N GLY A 20 46.67 30.34 -24.22
CA GLY A 20 46.81 31.56 -25.03
C GLY A 20 45.72 32.56 -24.61
N PRO A 21 45.98 33.88 -24.46
CA PRO A 21 44.96 34.82 -24.11
C PRO A 21 44.13 35.16 -25.35
N GLY A 22 42.98 34.51 -25.46
CA GLY A 22 41.92 34.94 -26.39
C GLY A 22 40.89 35.81 -25.65
N PRO A 23 40.18 36.73 -26.31
CA PRO A 23 39.23 37.60 -25.68
C PRO A 23 38.10 36.77 -25.05
N VAL A 24 37.92 36.94 -23.76
CA VAL A 24 36.78 36.37 -23.05
C VAL A 24 35.52 37.08 -23.56
N ALA A 25 34.85 36.49 -24.53
CA ALA A 25 33.48 36.83 -24.84
C ALA A 25 32.68 36.41 -23.57
N ALA A 26 32.14 37.41 -22.88
CA ALA A 26 31.20 37.18 -21.79
C ALA A 26 30.03 36.41 -22.39
N ALA A 27 30.04 35.10 -22.24
CA ALA A 27 28.86 34.28 -22.41
C ALA A 27 27.88 34.77 -21.39
N GLN A 28 26.92 35.56 -21.80
CA GLN A 28 25.70 35.83 -21.05
C GLN A 28 25.09 34.46 -20.79
N SER A 29 25.30 33.98 -19.57
CA SER A 29 24.57 32.84 -19.03
C SER A 29 23.11 33.22 -19.11
N ALA A 30 22.43 32.77 -20.16
CA ALA A 30 21.00 32.68 -20.17
C ALA A 30 20.68 31.79 -18.96
N SER A 31 20.29 32.41 -17.88
CA SER A 31 19.66 31.76 -16.76
C SER A 31 18.32 31.19 -17.28
N ASN A 32 18.39 30.07 -17.98
CA ASN A 32 17.28 29.15 -18.03
C ASN A 32 17.07 28.70 -16.58
N SER A 33 16.33 29.51 -15.80
CA SER A 33 15.68 29.05 -14.61
C SER A 33 14.77 27.92 -15.10
N ALA A 34 15.28 26.68 -15.00
CA ALA A 34 14.48 25.49 -15.18
C ALA A 34 13.28 25.71 -14.25
N GLN A 35 12.13 26.03 -14.83
CA GLN A 35 10.93 26.33 -14.10
C GLN A 35 10.61 25.04 -13.35
N MET A 36 10.97 25.02 -12.05
CA MET A 36 10.84 23.84 -11.21
C MET A 36 9.37 23.41 -11.28
N PHE A 37 9.12 22.24 -11.85
CA PHE A 37 7.77 21.69 -12.01
C PHE A 37 7.10 21.66 -10.64
N ARG A 38 6.09 22.49 -10.42
CA ARG A 38 5.36 22.62 -9.17
C ARG A 38 3.92 22.22 -9.37
N ARG A 39 3.40 21.38 -8.48
CA ARG A 39 1.97 21.06 -8.43
C ARG A 39 1.18 22.20 -7.81
N THR A 40 -0.04 22.42 -8.30
CA THR A 40 -1.00 23.39 -7.75
C THR A 40 -1.37 23.01 -6.32
N ARG A 41 -1.38 23.99 -5.42
CA ARG A 41 -1.68 23.86 -4.00
C ARG A 41 -2.91 24.66 -3.60
N PRO A 42 -3.55 24.38 -2.44
CA PRO A 42 -4.73 25.13 -1.97
C PRO A 42 -4.54 26.65 -1.86
N SER A 43 -3.30 27.11 -1.65
CA SER A 43 -2.97 28.54 -1.59
C SER A 43 -2.76 29.20 -2.94
N ASP A 44 -2.73 28.45 -4.04
CA ASP A 44 -2.45 28.98 -5.37
C ASP A 44 -3.75 29.49 -6.03
N PRO A 45 -3.70 30.58 -6.80
CA PRO A 45 -4.86 31.10 -7.53
C PRO A 45 -5.45 30.09 -8.54
N GLN A 46 -4.63 29.13 -9.00
CA GLN A 46 -5.02 28.07 -9.95
C GLN A 46 -5.66 26.87 -9.24
N TRP A 47 -5.81 26.90 -7.89
CA TRP A 47 -6.51 25.83 -7.18
C TRP A 47 -7.95 25.73 -7.69
N PRO A 48 -8.47 24.49 -7.94
CA PRO A 48 -9.80 24.33 -8.51
C PRO A 48 -10.87 25.04 -7.69
N SER A 49 -11.78 25.72 -8.38
CA SER A 49 -12.91 26.41 -7.76
C SER A 49 -13.89 25.40 -7.14
N ALA A 50 -14.74 25.89 -6.23
CA ALA A 50 -15.82 25.07 -5.66
C ALA A 50 -16.70 24.45 -6.75
N ALA A 51 -16.98 25.17 -7.83
CA ALA A 51 -17.74 24.62 -8.98
C ALA A 51 -16.99 23.48 -9.69
N SER A 52 -15.65 23.54 -9.77
CA SER A 52 -14.84 22.46 -10.33
C SER A 52 -14.87 21.20 -9.43
N TRP A 53 -14.75 21.37 -8.13
CA TRP A 53 -14.88 20.27 -7.17
C TRP A 53 -16.28 19.64 -7.19
N ASN A 54 -17.34 20.46 -7.32
CA ASN A 54 -18.70 19.94 -7.45
C ASN A 54 -18.87 19.08 -8.72
N ARG A 55 -18.31 19.50 -9.86
CA ARG A 55 -18.32 18.67 -11.08
C ARG A 55 -17.61 17.33 -10.88
N LEU A 56 -16.46 17.31 -10.19
CA LEU A 56 -15.81 16.04 -9.84
C LEU A 56 -16.69 15.19 -8.93
N ASN A 57 -17.35 15.80 -7.96
CA ASN A 57 -18.27 15.10 -7.06
C ASN A 57 -19.44 14.45 -7.82
N GLU A 58 -20.00 15.16 -8.79
CA GLU A 58 -21.05 14.61 -9.67
C GLU A 58 -20.51 13.45 -10.53
N GLN A 59 -19.33 13.58 -11.10
CA GLN A 59 -18.68 12.53 -11.91
C GLN A 59 -18.33 11.27 -11.11
N THR A 60 -18.23 11.40 -9.80
CA THR A 60 -17.93 10.31 -8.86
C THR A 60 -19.13 9.93 -8.00
N ASP A 61 -20.36 10.18 -8.47
CA ASP A 61 -21.61 9.82 -7.81
C ASP A 61 -21.69 10.29 -6.34
N GLY A 62 -21.15 11.46 -6.02
CA GLY A 62 -21.13 12.02 -4.67
C GLY A 62 -20.04 11.46 -3.76
N HIS A 63 -19.05 10.74 -4.29
CA HIS A 63 -18.01 10.10 -3.50
C HIS A 63 -16.76 10.98 -3.25
N LEU A 64 -16.81 12.28 -3.57
CA LEU A 64 -15.78 13.26 -3.20
C LEU A 64 -16.00 13.75 -1.77
N MET A 65 -14.95 13.81 -0.97
CA MET A 65 -14.99 14.36 0.39
C MET A 65 -13.81 15.27 0.66
N ALA A 66 -14.02 16.36 1.40
CA ALA A 66 -12.95 17.11 2.03
C ALA A 66 -12.41 16.30 3.21
N VAL A 67 -11.10 16.09 3.25
CA VAL A 67 -10.48 15.24 4.28
C VAL A 67 -10.23 16.06 5.54
N LYS A 68 -10.82 15.62 6.65
CA LYS A 68 -10.61 16.22 7.97
C LYS A 68 -10.02 15.17 8.90
N SER A 69 -8.90 15.50 9.55
CA SER A 69 -8.30 14.58 10.52
C SER A 69 -9.15 14.51 11.79
N PRO A 70 -9.52 13.32 12.27
CA PRO A 70 -10.17 13.18 13.57
C PRO A 70 -9.29 13.67 14.72
N LEU A 71 -7.96 13.74 14.54
CA LEU A 71 -7.02 14.31 15.51
C LEU A 71 -7.19 15.84 15.70
N ALA A 72 -7.93 16.53 14.85
CA ALA A 72 -8.28 17.95 15.07
C ALA A 72 -9.00 18.15 16.41
N ALA A 73 -9.84 17.20 16.83
CA ALA A 73 -10.46 17.25 18.15
C ALA A 73 -9.48 17.31 19.32
N CYS A 74 -8.24 16.84 19.11
CA CYS A 74 -7.18 16.88 20.12
C CYS A 74 -6.42 18.22 20.12
N GLN A 75 -6.44 18.94 19.01
CA GLN A 75 -5.87 20.31 18.95
C GLN A 75 -6.76 21.29 19.71
N ASP A 76 -8.08 21.17 19.55
CA ASP A 76 -9.06 22.05 20.21
C ASP A 76 -9.17 21.73 21.71
N SER A 77 -9.13 20.45 22.10
CA SER A 77 -9.25 20.00 23.49
C SER A 77 -8.46 18.71 23.74
N PRO A 78 -7.17 18.79 24.10
CA PRO A 78 -6.31 17.62 24.27
C PRO A 78 -6.80 16.61 25.31
N SER A 79 -7.50 17.07 26.35
CA SER A 79 -8.07 16.23 27.40
C SER A 79 -9.57 16.01 27.25
N GLY A 80 -10.17 16.49 26.16
CA GLY A 80 -11.60 16.40 25.91
C GLY A 80 -12.06 14.96 25.61
N PRO A 81 -13.36 14.67 25.75
CA PRO A 81 -13.91 13.35 25.49
C PRO A 81 -13.70 12.93 24.03
N ALA A 82 -13.88 13.83 23.06
CA ALA A 82 -13.68 13.54 21.64
C ALA A 82 -12.23 13.12 21.33
N CYS A 83 -11.23 13.78 21.92
CA CYS A 83 -9.83 13.38 21.77
C CYS A 83 -9.58 11.99 22.38
N ARG A 84 -10.11 11.71 23.57
CA ARG A 84 -9.99 10.36 24.19
C ARG A 84 -10.61 9.26 23.33
N ASP A 85 -11.75 9.53 22.70
CA ASP A 85 -12.39 8.57 21.80
C ASP A 85 -11.56 8.29 20.55
N VAL A 86 -10.92 9.31 19.97
CA VAL A 86 -9.96 9.12 18.87
C VAL A 86 -8.81 8.22 19.32
N PHE A 87 -8.16 8.50 20.45
CA PHE A 87 -7.05 7.66 20.95
C PHE A 87 -7.50 6.22 21.29
N LYS A 88 -8.74 6.03 21.72
CA LYS A 88 -9.31 4.69 21.88
C LYS A 88 -9.47 4.00 20.52
N GLY A 89 -9.97 4.72 19.51
CA GLY A 89 -10.12 4.24 18.14
C GLY A 89 -8.79 3.86 17.48
N LEU A 90 -7.71 4.63 17.71
CA LEU A 90 -6.38 4.36 17.15
C LEU A 90 -5.75 3.02 17.59
N LYS A 91 -6.30 2.35 18.62
CA LYS A 91 -5.92 0.98 18.98
C LYS A 91 -6.49 -0.08 18.04
N ASN A 92 -7.44 0.30 17.20
CA ASN A 92 -8.07 -0.58 16.23
C ASN A 92 -7.54 -0.28 14.81
N PRO A 93 -6.77 -1.20 14.17
CA PRO A 93 -6.21 -0.99 12.85
C PRO A 93 -7.28 -0.84 11.76
N TYR A 94 -8.49 -1.35 11.95
CA TYR A 94 -9.60 -1.14 11.01
C TYR A 94 -10.12 0.30 11.09
N TYR A 95 -10.25 0.86 12.29
CA TYR A 95 -10.61 2.27 12.46
C TYR A 95 -9.62 3.19 11.72
N ILE A 96 -8.31 2.91 11.85
CA ILE A 96 -7.28 3.66 11.15
C ILE A 96 -7.40 3.48 9.62
N GLY A 97 -7.60 2.25 9.16
CA GLY A 97 -7.66 1.93 7.72
C GLY A 97 -8.91 2.42 7.02
N ASP A 98 -9.99 2.65 7.77
CA ASP A 98 -11.29 3.09 7.26
C ASP A 98 -11.49 4.63 7.35
N ASP A 99 -10.43 5.37 7.72
CA ASP A 99 -10.39 6.84 7.73
C ASP A 99 -9.31 7.36 6.75
N PRO A 100 -9.67 8.23 5.77
CA PRO A 100 -8.73 8.74 4.78
C PRO A 100 -7.66 9.68 5.35
N ALA A 101 -7.87 10.24 6.55
CA ALA A 101 -6.92 11.14 7.19
C ALA A 101 -5.90 10.43 8.10
N LEU A 102 -6.20 9.19 8.53
CA LEU A 102 -5.34 8.43 9.42
C LEU A 102 -4.33 7.59 8.64
N THR A 103 -3.23 7.21 9.28
CA THR A 103 -2.14 6.45 8.67
C THR A 103 -1.88 5.19 9.47
N GLN A 104 -1.88 4.02 8.81
CA GLN A 104 -1.62 2.71 9.44
C GLN A 104 -0.20 2.58 9.99
N THR A 105 0.75 3.24 9.36
CA THR A 105 2.15 3.28 9.80
C THR A 105 2.81 4.58 9.35
N THR A 106 3.72 5.09 10.16
CA THR A 106 4.64 6.19 9.79
C THR A 106 5.93 5.67 9.18
N GLY A 107 6.08 4.35 9.05
CA GLY A 107 7.26 3.72 8.48
C GLY A 107 8.48 3.80 9.39
N TYR A 108 9.59 4.26 8.82
CA TYR A 108 10.83 4.49 9.57
C TYR A 108 10.73 5.73 10.44
N LEU A 109 11.37 5.70 11.60
CA LEU A 109 11.40 6.84 12.53
C LEU A 109 11.94 8.09 11.82
N ASP A 110 11.21 9.19 11.95
CA ASP A 110 11.53 10.51 11.40
C ASP A 110 11.74 10.57 9.87
N ALA A 111 11.38 9.52 9.14
CA ALA A 111 11.56 9.48 7.69
C ALA A 111 10.58 10.41 6.95
N TRP A 112 9.38 10.58 7.48
CA TRP A 112 8.35 11.46 6.94
C TRP A 112 7.25 11.75 7.98
N ALA A 113 6.53 12.85 7.79
CA ALA A 113 5.37 13.21 8.60
C ALA A 113 4.08 12.90 7.83
N SER A 114 3.15 12.19 8.48
CA SER A 114 1.83 11.94 7.91
C SER A 114 0.99 13.21 7.94
N GLN A 115 0.47 13.60 6.77
CA GLN A 115 -0.47 14.71 6.63
C GLN A 115 -1.61 14.30 5.70
N PRO A 116 -2.86 14.67 6.02
CA PRO A 116 -4.00 14.32 5.18
C PRO A 116 -3.96 15.06 3.84
N SER A 117 -4.57 14.46 2.83
CA SER A 117 -4.88 15.11 1.57
C SER A 117 -5.94 16.21 1.76
N ALA A 118 -6.03 17.18 0.84
CA ALA A 118 -7.08 18.19 0.87
C ALA A 118 -8.47 17.59 0.58
N TYR A 119 -8.52 16.72 -0.42
CA TYR A 119 -9.72 15.99 -0.83
C TYR A 119 -9.42 14.52 -1.08
N ALA A 120 -10.43 13.68 -0.96
CA ALA A 120 -10.40 12.27 -1.33
C ALA A 120 -11.62 11.89 -2.16
N VAL A 121 -11.39 11.14 -3.25
CA VAL A 121 -12.43 10.41 -3.96
C VAL A 121 -12.46 8.99 -3.39
N ALA A 122 -13.52 8.64 -2.67
CA ALA A 122 -13.76 7.29 -2.17
C ALA A 122 -14.27 6.39 -3.32
N ALA A 123 -13.34 6.02 -4.21
CA ALA A 123 -13.65 5.32 -5.45
C ALA A 123 -14.32 3.97 -5.20
N ARG A 124 -15.41 3.69 -5.93
CA ARG A 124 -16.17 2.43 -5.89
C ARG A 124 -16.10 1.66 -7.21
N LYS A 125 -15.84 2.37 -8.30
CA LYS A 125 -15.73 1.81 -9.66
C LYS A 125 -14.56 2.43 -10.42
N THR A 126 -14.11 1.78 -11.47
CA THR A 126 -13.00 2.25 -12.32
C THR A 126 -13.27 3.65 -12.89
N GLY A 127 -14.53 3.97 -13.20
CA GLY A 127 -14.92 5.29 -13.68
C GLY A 127 -14.62 6.43 -12.70
N ASP A 128 -14.75 6.20 -11.38
CA ASP A 128 -14.41 7.19 -10.36
C ASP A 128 -12.89 7.48 -10.36
N VAL A 129 -12.09 6.43 -10.57
CA VAL A 129 -10.63 6.54 -10.68
C VAL A 129 -10.25 7.33 -11.93
N VAL A 130 -10.89 7.05 -13.07
CA VAL A 130 -10.68 7.78 -14.33
C VAL A 130 -11.01 9.27 -14.16
N ALA A 131 -12.16 9.59 -13.57
CA ALA A 131 -12.56 10.98 -13.30
C ALA A 131 -11.54 11.70 -12.42
N ALA A 132 -11.09 11.06 -11.33
CA ALA A 132 -10.10 11.65 -10.41
C ALA A 132 -8.71 11.84 -11.05
N VAL A 133 -8.24 10.88 -11.86
CA VAL A 133 -6.96 10.98 -12.59
C VAL A 133 -7.01 12.14 -13.58
N ASN A 134 -8.06 12.22 -14.41
CA ASN A 134 -8.24 13.29 -15.37
C ASN A 134 -8.33 14.64 -14.68
N PHE A 135 -9.14 14.75 -13.63
CA PHE A 135 -9.26 15.99 -12.86
C PHE A 135 -7.91 16.45 -12.27
N ALA A 136 -7.14 15.52 -11.69
CA ALA A 136 -5.83 15.85 -11.13
C ALA A 136 -4.83 16.30 -12.22
N ARG A 137 -4.83 15.63 -13.39
CA ARG A 137 -3.99 16.00 -14.54
C ARG A 137 -4.35 17.39 -15.06
N ASP A 138 -5.63 17.62 -15.32
CA ASP A 138 -6.12 18.85 -15.97
C ASP A 138 -5.96 20.08 -15.07
N ASN A 139 -5.92 19.89 -13.74
CA ASN A 139 -5.69 20.94 -12.77
C ASN A 139 -4.27 20.93 -12.16
N ASN A 140 -3.35 20.13 -12.72
CA ASN A 140 -1.97 19.99 -12.24
C ASN A 140 -1.87 19.69 -10.73
N LEU A 141 -2.78 18.90 -10.18
CA LEU A 141 -2.80 18.57 -8.76
C LEU A 141 -1.77 17.48 -8.42
N ARG A 142 -1.32 17.49 -7.16
CA ARG A 142 -0.67 16.33 -6.58
C ARG A 142 -1.70 15.23 -6.38
N LEU A 143 -1.43 14.05 -6.94
CA LEU A 143 -2.29 12.87 -6.81
C LEU A 143 -1.66 11.85 -5.88
N VAL A 144 -2.47 11.24 -5.03
CA VAL A 144 -2.09 10.17 -4.09
C VAL A 144 -3.06 9.03 -4.22
N VAL A 145 -2.55 7.81 -4.17
CA VAL A 145 -3.37 6.59 -4.22
C VAL A 145 -3.27 5.86 -2.89
N ARG A 146 -4.42 5.51 -2.30
CA ARG A 146 -4.49 4.79 -1.04
C ARG A 146 -5.46 3.61 -1.12
N GLY A 147 -4.96 2.41 -0.80
CA GLY A 147 -5.77 1.23 -0.48
C GLY A 147 -5.82 1.01 1.04
N GLY A 148 -4.93 0.18 1.59
CA GLY A 148 -4.82 -0.09 3.03
C GLY A 148 -4.03 0.94 3.84
N GLY A 149 -3.27 1.84 3.20
CA GLY A 149 -2.53 2.90 3.91
C GLY A 149 -1.26 2.44 4.65
N HIS A 150 -0.66 1.33 4.27
CA HIS A 150 0.51 0.72 4.94
C HIS A 150 1.87 1.10 4.31
N SER A 151 1.95 2.13 3.48
CA SER A 151 3.23 2.52 2.87
C SER A 151 4.24 3.01 3.92
N TYR A 152 5.39 2.35 4.02
CA TYR A 152 6.49 2.77 4.88
C TYR A 152 7.22 4.00 4.33
N LEU A 153 7.08 4.29 3.05
CA LEU A 153 7.68 5.44 2.37
C LEU A 153 6.76 6.67 2.35
N GLY A 154 5.58 6.60 2.99
CA GLY A 154 4.62 7.70 3.02
C GLY A 154 3.88 7.95 1.70
N THR A 155 4.03 7.09 0.68
CA THR A 155 3.50 7.31 -0.67
C THR A 155 1.97 7.26 -0.75
N SER A 156 1.28 6.79 0.28
CA SER A 156 -0.19 6.74 0.36
C SER A 156 -0.82 7.94 1.10
N SER A 157 -0.02 8.95 1.45
CA SER A 157 -0.47 10.18 2.12
C SER A 157 0.34 11.35 1.62
N ALA A 158 -0.30 12.50 1.38
CA ALA A 158 0.41 13.72 1.03
C ALA A 158 -0.46 14.96 1.31
N PRO A 159 0.09 16.03 1.90
CA PRO A 159 -0.61 17.30 1.99
C PRO A 159 -0.88 17.90 0.61
N ASP A 160 -1.83 18.82 0.55
CA ASP A 160 -2.14 19.59 -0.65
C ASP A 160 -2.41 18.72 -1.89
N SER A 161 -3.07 17.60 -1.70
CA SER A 161 -3.29 16.60 -2.75
C SER A 161 -4.76 16.23 -2.91
N LEU A 162 -5.08 15.63 -4.06
CA LEU A 162 -6.27 14.81 -4.24
C LEU A 162 -5.89 13.34 -4.00
N MET A 163 -6.59 12.66 -3.10
CA MET A 163 -6.44 11.24 -2.87
C MET A 163 -7.44 10.43 -3.69
N ILE A 164 -6.98 9.40 -4.37
CA ILE A 164 -7.85 8.31 -4.84
C ILE A 164 -7.82 7.22 -3.78
N TRP A 165 -8.91 7.09 -3.05
CA TRP A 165 -9.06 6.14 -1.96
C TRP A 165 -9.85 4.93 -2.43
N THR A 166 -9.15 3.84 -2.72
CA THR A 166 -9.74 2.64 -3.32
C THR A 166 -10.41 1.71 -2.32
N ARG A 167 -10.41 2.04 -1.03
CA ARG A 167 -10.86 1.18 0.07
C ARG A 167 -12.24 0.51 -0.16
N ALA A 168 -13.14 1.16 -0.88
CA ALA A 168 -14.47 0.63 -1.19
C ALA A 168 -14.48 -0.37 -2.36
N MET A 169 -13.43 -0.43 -3.19
CA MET A 169 -13.27 -1.38 -4.30
C MET A 169 -12.74 -2.71 -3.75
N ARG A 170 -13.59 -3.50 -3.10
CA ARG A 170 -13.17 -4.68 -2.31
C ARG A 170 -13.79 -6.01 -2.74
N ASP A 171 -14.34 -6.07 -3.93
CA ASP A 171 -14.92 -7.28 -4.47
C ASP A 171 -13.86 -8.38 -4.60
N ILE A 172 -14.25 -9.62 -4.29
CA ILE A 172 -13.39 -10.79 -4.35
C ILE A 172 -14.16 -11.89 -5.06
N THR A 173 -13.61 -12.36 -6.18
CA THR A 173 -14.22 -13.40 -7.00
C THR A 173 -13.25 -14.54 -7.23
N LEU A 174 -13.60 -15.76 -6.78
CA LEU A 174 -12.85 -16.98 -7.04
C LEU A 174 -13.17 -17.53 -8.43
N HIS A 175 -12.14 -18.01 -9.11
CA HIS A 175 -12.21 -18.67 -10.40
C HIS A 175 -11.60 -20.06 -10.32
N ASP A 176 -12.32 -21.07 -10.78
CA ASP A 176 -11.78 -22.42 -10.96
C ASP A 176 -10.89 -22.51 -12.20
N SER A 177 -11.20 -21.69 -13.20
CA SER A 177 -10.64 -21.74 -14.54
C SER A 177 -10.53 -20.32 -15.09
N PHE A 178 -9.41 -19.63 -14.81
CA PHE A 178 -9.13 -18.26 -15.28
C PHE A 178 -8.10 -18.27 -16.40
N ILE A 179 -8.38 -17.56 -17.46
CA ILE A 179 -7.44 -17.26 -18.55
C ILE A 179 -7.33 -15.74 -18.64
N PRO A 180 -6.12 -15.14 -18.52
CA PRO A 180 -5.92 -13.71 -18.74
C PRO A 180 -6.34 -13.28 -20.14
N GLN A 181 -6.82 -12.07 -20.28
CA GLN A 181 -7.34 -11.54 -21.53
C GLN A 181 -6.31 -11.61 -22.66
N GLY A 182 -6.69 -12.27 -23.79
CA GLY A 182 -5.82 -12.43 -24.96
C GLY A 182 -4.69 -13.45 -24.81
N CYS A 183 -4.62 -14.16 -23.67
CA CYS A 183 -3.69 -15.28 -23.48
C CYS A 183 -4.27 -16.59 -24.00
N LEU A 184 -3.38 -17.49 -24.44
CA LEU A 184 -3.71 -18.85 -24.90
C LEU A 184 -3.22 -19.92 -23.91
N ASP A 185 -2.76 -19.48 -22.73
CA ASP A 185 -2.29 -20.38 -21.69
C ASP A 185 -3.43 -21.27 -21.17
N PRO A 186 -3.13 -22.46 -20.65
CA PRO A 186 -4.13 -23.29 -20.01
C PRO A 186 -4.81 -22.54 -18.87
N PRO A 187 -6.13 -22.73 -18.68
CA PRO A 187 -6.85 -22.12 -17.57
C PRO A 187 -6.30 -22.58 -16.22
N GLN A 188 -6.30 -21.68 -15.24
CA GLN A 188 -5.76 -21.96 -13.93
C GLN A 188 -6.64 -21.40 -12.82
N PRO A 189 -6.62 -22.00 -11.60
CA PRO A 189 -7.32 -21.46 -10.45
C PRO A 189 -6.78 -20.09 -10.07
N ALA A 190 -7.69 -19.13 -9.85
CA ALA A 190 -7.32 -17.74 -9.56
C ALA A 190 -8.33 -17.05 -8.64
N VAL A 191 -8.00 -15.84 -8.18
CA VAL A 191 -8.90 -14.93 -7.50
C VAL A 191 -8.74 -13.52 -8.06
N THR A 192 -9.84 -12.91 -8.49
CA THR A 192 -9.90 -11.49 -8.85
C THR A 192 -10.26 -10.67 -7.62
N ILE A 193 -9.50 -9.62 -7.37
CA ILE A 193 -9.55 -8.83 -6.14
C ILE A 193 -9.57 -7.34 -6.51
N GLY A 194 -10.54 -6.60 -5.99
CA GLY A 194 -10.59 -5.14 -6.08
C GLY A 194 -9.44 -4.49 -5.30
N ALA A 195 -8.91 -3.38 -5.82
CA ALA A 195 -7.70 -2.74 -5.31
C ALA A 195 -7.78 -2.23 -3.86
N GLY A 196 -8.99 -2.05 -3.32
CA GLY A 196 -9.22 -1.62 -1.94
C GLY A 196 -9.35 -2.76 -0.94
N ALA A 197 -9.35 -4.01 -1.38
CA ALA A 197 -9.40 -5.17 -0.48
C ALA A 197 -8.14 -5.26 0.39
N ILE A 198 -8.33 -5.78 1.61
CA ILE A 198 -7.24 -6.11 2.53
C ILE A 198 -7.06 -7.62 2.65
N TRP A 199 -5.87 -8.05 3.04
CA TRP A 199 -5.54 -9.47 3.09
C TRP A 199 -6.45 -10.29 3.99
N MET A 200 -6.95 -9.74 5.09
CA MET A 200 -7.88 -10.47 5.97
C MET A 200 -9.15 -10.91 5.22
N HIS A 201 -9.72 -10.02 4.41
CA HIS A 201 -10.91 -10.36 3.62
C HIS A 201 -10.58 -11.40 2.54
N VAL A 202 -9.45 -11.25 1.86
CA VAL A 202 -9.01 -12.19 0.83
C VAL A 202 -8.72 -13.57 1.42
N TYR A 203 -8.05 -13.64 2.57
CA TYR A 203 -7.80 -14.92 3.25
C TYR A 203 -9.10 -15.60 3.68
N ASN A 204 -10.07 -14.83 4.18
CA ASN A 204 -11.37 -15.41 4.52
C ASN A 204 -12.06 -16.02 3.29
N GLU A 205 -12.12 -15.30 2.17
CA GLU A 205 -12.80 -15.78 0.96
C GLU A 205 -12.03 -16.93 0.31
N VAL A 206 -10.71 -16.81 0.15
CA VAL A 206 -9.90 -17.80 -0.59
C VAL A 206 -9.58 -19.02 0.26
N MET A 207 -9.14 -18.81 1.52
CA MET A 207 -8.64 -19.91 2.35
C MET A 207 -9.77 -20.53 3.17
N THR A 208 -10.53 -19.71 3.92
CA THR A 208 -11.53 -20.23 4.87
C THR A 208 -12.75 -20.76 4.12
N ARG A 209 -13.24 -20.02 3.12
CA ARG A 209 -14.45 -20.39 2.38
C ARG A 209 -14.12 -21.21 1.12
N GLY A 210 -13.08 -20.80 0.37
CA GLY A 210 -12.71 -21.38 -0.91
C GLY A 210 -11.83 -22.62 -0.83
N GLY A 211 -11.23 -22.92 0.35
CA GLY A 211 -10.36 -24.09 0.51
C GLY A 211 -9.09 -24.05 -0.34
N ARG A 212 -8.61 -22.83 -0.71
CA ARG A 212 -7.41 -22.60 -1.53
C ARG A 212 -6.42 -21.73 -0.79
N TYR A 213 -5.19 -21.70 -1.23
CA TYR A 213 -4.14 -20.80 -0.75
C TYR A 213 -3.91 -19.69 -1.77
N VAL A 214 -3.72 -18.45 -1.28
CA VAL A 214 -3.24 -17.32 -2.05
C VAL A 214 -2.01 -16.72 -1.36
N GLN A 215 -0.95 -16.44 -2.12
CA GLN A 215 0.27 -15.86 -1.59
C GLN A 215 0.08 -14.38 -1.30
N GLY A 216 0.26 -14.01 -0.05
CA GLY A 216 0.15 -12.62 0.44
C GLY A 216 1.03 -12.36 1.66
N GLY A 217 0.79 -11.26 2.36
CA GLY A 217 1.54 -10.85 3.54
C GLY A 217 0.96 -11.37 4.86
N GLY A 218 1.67 -11.17 5.97
CA GLY A 218 1.26 -11.63 7.31
C GLY A 218 0.31 -10.69 8.04
N CYS A 219 0.20 -9.42 7.67
CA CYS A 219 -0.66 -8.45 8.34
C CYS A 219 -2.01 -8.33 7.61
N GLY A 220 -3.11 -8.63 8.33
CA GLY A 220 -4.45 -8.71 7.75
C GLY A 220 -5.01 -7.39 7.23
N THR A 221 -4.60 -6.24 7.76
CA THR A 221 -5.10 -4.91 7.35
C THR A 221 -4.32 -4.30 6.18
N VAL A 222 -3.24 -4.94 5.72
CA VAL A 222 -2.48 -4.47 4.54
C VAL A 222 -3.33 -4.62 3.28
N GLY A 223 -3.34 -3.57 2.46
CA GLY A 223 -4.03 -3.55 1.16
C GLY A 223 -3.34 -4.46 0.14
N VAL A 224 -4.15 -5.24 -0.58
CA VAL A 224 -3.65 -6.22 -1.56
C VAL A 224 -2.88 -5.54 -2.68
N ALA A 225 -3.46 -4.51 -3.29
CA ALA A 225 -2.87 -3.88 -4.47
C ALA A 225 -1.50 -3.26 -4.17
N GLY A 226 -1.35 -2.56 -3.05
CA GLY A 226 -0.07 -1.98 -2.66
C GLY A 226 1.00 -3.03 -2.37
N LEU A 227 0.63 -4.13 -1.69
CA LEU A 227 1.55 -5.21 -1.38
C LEU A 227 2.03 -5.92 -2.64
N VAL A 228 1.13 -6.29 -3.55
CA VAL A 228 1.48 -6.96 -4.81
C VAL A 228 2.39 -6.09 -5.66
N GLN A 229 2.06 -4.80 -5.84
CA GLN A 229 2.89 -3.86 -6.61
C GLN A 229 4.26 -3.62 -5.96
N GLY A 230 4.38 -3.78 -4.65
CA GLY A 230 5.66 -3.73 -3.92
C GLY A 230 6.43 -5.06 -3.89
N GLY A 231 5.99 -6.07 -4.63
CA GLY A 231 6.57 -7.41 -4.64
C GLY A 231 5.86 -8.37 -3.69
N GLY A 232 5.69 -8.01 -2.43
CA GLY A 232 4.90 -8.74 -1.43
C GLY A 232 5.44 -10.11 -1.03
N PHE A 233 6.13 -10.19 0.09
CA PHE A 233 6.55 -11.47 0.67
C PHE A 233 5.61 -11.91 1.80
N GLY A 234 5.61 -13.20 2.09
CA GLY A 234 4.87 -13.80 3.19
C GLY A 234 5.50 -15.13 3.62
N SER A 235 4.92 -15.78 4.62
CA SER A 235 5.48 -16.97 5.26
C SER A 235 5.78 -18.13 4.30
N TYR A 236 5.05 -18.23 3.19
CA TYR A 236 5.20 -19.29 2.19
C TYR A 236 5.86 -18.82 0.89
N SER A 237 6.51 -17.66 0.87
CA SER A 237 7.20 -17.15 -0.32
C SER A 237 8.30 -18.07 -0.83
N LYS A 238 8.89 -18.89 0.03
CA LYS A 238 9.88 -19.90 -0.37
C LYS A 238 9.27 -20.99 -1.27
N ASN A 239 7.98 -21.29 -1.08
CA ASN A 239 7.29 -22.35 -1.84
C ASN A 239 6.55 -21.78 -3.07
N TYR A 240 5.94 -20.59 -2.94
CA TYR A 240 5.01 -20.05 -3.93
C TYR A 240 5.51 -18.76 -4.59
N GLY A 241 6.70 -18.28 -4.22
CA GLY A 241 7.22 -16.99 -4.67
C GLY A 241 6.61 -15.81 -3.91
N THR A 242 6.81 -14.61 -4.42
CA THR A 242 6.18 -13.39 -3.89
C THR A 242 4.72 -13.26 -4.36
N ALA A 243 3.96 -12.37 -3.74
CA ALA A 243 2.59 -12.07 -4.21
C ALA A 243 2.58 -11.54 -5.65
N ALA A 244 3.58 -10.74 -6.04
CA ALA A 244 3.77 -10.27 -7.41
C ALA A 244 4.04 -11.40 -8.40
N ALA A 245 4.69 -12.49 -7.99
CA ALA A 245 4.91 -13.65 -8.83
C ALA A 245 3.60 -14.40 -9.14
N SER A 246 2.57 -14.25 -8.30
CA SER A 246 1.25 -14.83 -8.49
C SER A 246 0.32 -13.94 -9.34
N LEU A 247 0.74 -12.72 -9.71
CA LEU A 247 -0.09 -11.83 -10.54
C LEU A 247 -0.25 -12.40 -11.94
N LEU A 248 -1.51 -12.54 -12.38
CA LEU A 248 -1.89 -13.03 -13.71
C LEU A 248 -2.35 -11.89 -14.60
N GLU A 249 -3.11 -10.95 -14.04
CA GLU A 249 -3.68 -9.82 -14.75
C GLU A 249 -3.97 -8.68 -13.79
N ALA A 250 -3.87 -7.44 -14.26
CA ALA A 250 -4.31 -6.25 -13.54
C ALA A 250 -5.10 -5.32 -14.47
N GLU A 251 -6.11 -4.64 -13.93
CA GLU A 251 -6.72 -3.47 -14.53
C GLU A 251 -6.15 -2.22 -13.86
N ILE A 252 -5.73 -1.25 -14.65
CA ILE A 252 -5.06 -0.05 -14.19
C ILE A 252 -5.51 1.17 -14.99
N VAL A 253 -5.70 2.30 -14.32
CA VAL A 253 -5.89 3.62 -14.95
C VAL A 253 -4.54 4.32 -14.96
N THR A 254 -4.01 4.57 -16.15
CA THR A 254 -2.73 5.26 -16.35
C THR A 254 -2.89 6.78 -16.29
N ALA A 255 -1.78 7.53 -16.25
CA ALA A 255 -1.77 8.98 -16.07
C ALA A 255 -2.53 9.77 -17.15
N ASP A 256 -2.71 9.18 -18.32
CA ASP A 256 -3.54 9.71 -19.41
C ASP A 256 -5.06 9.50 -19.22
N GLY A 257 -5.46 8.87 -18.10
CA GLY A 257 -6.86 8.55 -17.78
C GLY A 257 -7.41 7.33 -18.52
N VAL A 258 -6.57 6.57 -19.23
CA VAL A 258 -6.99 5.39 -20.00
C VAL A 258 -6.95 4.15 -19.13
N VAL A 259 -8.02 3.36 -19.19
CA VAL A 259 -8.09 2.04 -18.54
C VAL A 259 -7.33 1.03 -19.40
N ARG A 260 -6.40 0.31 -18.79
CA ARG A 260 -5.60 -0.72 -19.43
C ARG A 260 -5.68 -2.05 -18.68
N ILE A 261 -5.74 -3.13 -19.45
CA ILE A 261 -5.48 -4.47 -18.93
C ILE A 261 -4.00 -4.78 -19.14
N ALA A 262 -3.33 -5.19 -18.07
CA ALA A 262 -1.93 -5.57 -18.09
C ALA A 262 -1.78 -7.04 -17.68
N ASN A 263 -1.24 -7.86 -18.58
CA ASN A 263 -0.92 -9.26 -18.38
C ASN A 263 0.24 -9.66 -19.31
N ALA A 264 0.58 -10.93 -19.41
CA ALA A 264 1.71 -11.42 -20.22
C ALA A 264 1.59 -11.12 -21.72
N ARG A 265 0.39 -10.81 -22.23
CA ARG A 265 0.11 -10.53 -23.66
C ARG A 265 -0.31 -9.09 -23.89
N SER A 266 -1.15 -8.56 -23.00
CA SER A 266 -1.68 -7.19 -23.11
C SER A 266 -0.85 -6.27 -22.22
N ASN A 267 -0.23 -5.22 -22.79
CA ASN A 267 0.65 -4.28 -22.09
C ASN A 267 1.72 -5.00 -21.22
N PRO A 268 2.55 -5.88 -21.81
CA PRO A 268 3.47 -6.75 -21.06
C PRO A 268 4.58 -5.98 -20.30
N ASP A 269 5.01 -4.83 -20.79
CA ASP A 269 5.93 -3.91 -20.14
C ASP A 269 5.31 -3.30 -18.87
N LEU A 270 4.06 -2.85 -18.95
CA LEU A 270 3.31 -2.38 -17.80
C LEU A 270 3.06 -3.51 -16.78
N PHE A 271 2.74 -4.71 -17.27
CA PHE A 271 2.60 -5.89 -16.43
C PHE A 271 3.88 -6.24 -15.66
N TRP A 272 5.02 -6.17 -16.35
CA TRP A 272 6.33 -6.34 -15.72
C TRP A 272 6.57 -5.28 -14.63
N ALA A 273 6.28 -4.01 -14.92
CA ALA A 273 6.47 -2.90 -14.01
C ALA A 273 5.58 -3.01 -12.75
N LEU A 274 4.36 -3.51 -12.88
CA LEU A 274 3.43 -3.72 -11.75
C LEU A 274 3.86 -4.84 -10.79
N ARG A 275 4.80 -5.69 -11.20
CA ARG A 275 5.29 -6.83 -10.41
C ARG A 275 6.50 -6.49 -9.54
N GLY A 276 6.41 -5.39 -8.78
CA GLY A 276 7.43 -4.97 -7.81
C GLY A 276 7.90 -3.52 -7.97
N GLY A 277 7.42 -2.79 -8.98
CA GLY A 277 7.83 -1.41 -9.26
C GLY A 277 7.24 -0.34 -8.32
N GLY A 278 6.39 -0.76 -7.37
CA GLY A 278 5.80 0.13 -6.37
C GLY A 278 4.38 0.59 -6.67
N GLY A 279 3.58 0.70 -5.61
CA GLY A 279 2.18 1.12 -5.69
C GLY A 279 2.03 2.58 -6.14
N GLY A 280 1.13 2.83 -7.10
CA GLY A 280 0.82 4.17 -7.60
C GLY A 280 1.87 4.76 -8.55
N THR A 281 2.94 4.03 -8.89
CA THR A 281 4.04 4.54 -9.73
C THR A 281 3.63 4.63 -11.21
N PHE A 282 2.95 3.63 -11.72
CA PHE A 282 2.60 3.52 -13.14
C PHE A 282 1.13 3.82 -13.45
N GLY A 283 0.35 4.12 -12.42
CA GLY A 283 -1.08 4.40 -12.49
C GLY A 283 -1.82 3.90 -11.27
N VAL A 284 -3.14 3.92 -11.34
CA VAL A 284 -4.03 3.49 -10.26
C VAL A 284 -4.62 2.14 -10.62
N VAL A 285 -4.17 1.08 -9.95
CA VAL A 285 -4.75 -0.26 -10.10
C VAL A 285 -6.15 -0.25 -9.50
N THR A 286 -7.12 -0.83 -10.24
CA THR A 286 -8.52 -0.94 -9.83
C THR A 286 -8.91 -2.36 -9.45
N ARG A 287 -8.26 -3.37 -10.06
CA ARG A 287 -8.38 -4.79 -9.68
C ARG A 287 -7.15 -5.58 -10.11
N MET A 288 -6.94 -6.71 -9.46
CA MET A 288 -5.89 -7.68 -9.76
C MET A 288 -6.43 -9.10 -9.74
N THR A 289 -5.91 -9.95 -10.61
CA THR A 289 -6.16 -11.39 -10.56
C THR A 289 -4.88 -12.12 -10.18
N LEU A 290 -4.94 -12.88 -9.09
CA LEU A 290 -3.82 -13.64 -8.56
C LEU A 290 -4.08 -15.14 -8.71
N ARG A 291 -3.00 -15.89 -9.00
CA ARG A 291 -3.04 -17.36 -8.94
C ARG A 291 -3.37 -17.83 -7.53
N THR A 292 -4.21 -18.85 -7.43
CA THR A 292 -4.43 -19.60 -6.19
C THR A 292 -3.83 -21.00 -6.29
N HIS A 293 -3.54 -21.58 -5.14
CA HIS A 293 -2.93 -22.90 -5.02
C HIS A 293 -3.83 -23.83 -4.21
N ALA A 294 -3.66 -25.14 -4.35
CA ALA A 294 -4.30 -26.09 -3.45
C ALA A 294 -3.85 -25.85 -2.00
N LEU A 295 -4.80 -25.91 -1.07
CA LEU A 295 -4.45 -25.85 0.35
C LEU A 295 -3.71 -27.16 0.71
N PRO A 296 -2.56 -27.08 1.38
CA PRO A 296 -1.89 -28.28 1.87
C PRO A 296 -2.81 -29.07 2.80
N GLU A 297 -2.93 -30.38 2.60
CA GLU A 297 -3.75 -31.25 3.45
C GLU A 297 -3.31 -31.23 4.94
N HIS A 298 -2.01 -30.97 5.17
CA HIS A 298 -1.42 -30.95 6.51
C HIS A 298 -0.54 -29.70 6.69
N LEU A 299 -0.88 -28.83 7.62
CA LEU A 299 -0.03 -27.73 8.09
C LEU A 299 0.84 -28.27 9.23
N ARG A 300 2.13 -28.55 8.98
CA ARG A 300 3.09 -28.87 10.04
C ARG A 300 3.63 -27.57 10.66
N LEU A 301 3.14 -27.21 11.85
CA LEU A 301 3.75 -26.17 12.68
C LEU A 301 4.81 -26.85 13.56
N ARG A 302 6.09 -26.55 13.32
CA ARG A 302 7.15 -26.85 14.30
C ARG A 302 7.21 -25.68 15.27
N LEU A 303 6.61 -25.84 16.44
CA LEU A 303 6.88 -24.97 17.58
C LEU A 303 8.19 -25.46 18.20
N HIS A 304 9.26 -24.70 18.04
CA HIS A 304 10.47 -24.88 18.83
C HIS A 304 10.20 -24.26 20.20
N ASP A 305 9.78 -25.07 21.13
CA ASP A 305 9.87 -24.72 22.54
C ASP A 305 11.31 -24.98 22.99
N HIS A 306 11.99 -23.94 23.39
CA HIS A 306 13.38 -24.01 23.88
C HIS A 306 13.53 -24.80 25.18
N GLN A 307 12.45 -25.30 25.79
CA GLN A 307 12.47 -26.02 27.04
C GLN A 307 12.03 -27.49 26.95
N SER A 308 11.42 -27.94 25.87
CA SER A 308 11.05 -29.34 25.71
C SER A 308 11.02 -29.72 24.23
N GLY A 309 11.87 -30.63 23.80
CA GLY A 309 11.97 -31.13 22.42
C GLY A 309 10.75 -31.94 21.95
N VAL A 310 9.53 -31.44 22.14
CA VAL A 310 8.30 -32.12 21.73
C VAL A 310 7.89 -31.65 20.31
N SER A 311 7.99 -32.57 19.37
CA SER A 311 7.47 -32.44 18.00
C SER A 311 6.01 -32.90 17.99
N GLY A 312 5.06 -31.98 17.87
CA GLY A 312 3.62 -32.29 17.77
C GLY A 312 3.10 -32.18 16.34
N VAL A 313 2.31 -33.13 15.89
CA VAL A 313 1.50 -33.04 14.67
C VAL A 313 0.22 -32.29 15.03
N ILE A 314 -0.04 -31.19 14.30
CA ILE A 314 -1.26 -30.39 14.51
C ILE A 314 -2.36 -30.96 13.62
N PRO A 315 -3.53 -31.34 14.18
CA PRO A 315 -4.66 -31.80 13.37
C PRO A 315 -5.21 -30.70 12.46
N PRO A 316 -5.91 -31.05 11.36
CA PRO A 316 -6.43 -30.10 10.40
C PRO A 316 -7.37 -29.06 11.04
N PRO A 317 -7.50 -27.85 10.48
CA PRO A 317 -8.14 -26.68 11.11
C PRO A 317 -9.56 -26.90 11.64
N ARG A 318 -10.32 -27.82 11.05
CA ARG A 318 -11.71 -28.11 11.45
C ARG A 318 -11.86 -28.74 12.84
N GLU A 319 -10.90 -29.51 13.28
CA GLU A 319 -10.95 -30.14 14.63
C GLU A 319 -10.46 -29.21 15.75
N ARG A 320 -9.56 -28.27 15.43
CA ARG A 320 -9.04 -27.29 16.40
C ARG A 320 -10.05 -26.25 16.83
N ILE A 321 -10.93 -25.80 15.94
CA ILE A 321 -11.96 -24.80 16.27
C ILE A 321 -12.94 -25.35 17.32
N ARG A 322 -13.21 -26.66 17.34
CA ARG A 322 -14.05 -27.28 18.37
C ARG A 322 -13.32 -27.46 19.71
N GLY A 323 -12.00 -27.60 19.73
CA GLY A 323 -11.20 -27.74 20.95
C GLY A 323 -10.92 -26.44 21.69
N SER A 324 -10.76 -25.32 20.94
CA SER A 324 -10.45 -24.00 21.52
C SER A 324 -11.64 -23.27 22.12
N LEU A 325 -12.88 -23.76 21.92
CA LEU A 325 -14.10 -23.21 22.51
C LEU A 325 -14.40 -23.75 23.92
N ARG A 326 -13.59 -24.66 24.46
CA ARG A 326 -13.66 -25.01 25.88
C ARG A 326 -13.01 -23.91 26.70
N ARG A 327 -13.79 -23.25 27.56
CA ARG A 327 -13.31 -22.24 28.52
C ARG A 327 -12.07 -22.76 29.25
N PRO A 328 -10.99 -22.00 29.36
CA PRO A 328 -9.89 -22.34 30.23
C PRO A 328 -10.38 -22.40 31.70
N PRO A 329 -9.85 -23.27 32.53
CA PRO A 329 -10.18 -23.29 33.93
C PRO A 329 -9.84 -21.94 34.57
N ALA A 330 -10.68 -21.49 35.49
CA ALA A 330 -10.51 -20.24 36.22
C ALA A 330 -9.11 -20.19 36.84
N GLN A 331 -8.35 -19.13 36.57
CA GLN A 331 -7.08 -18.90 37.23
C GLN A 331 -7.30 -18.65 38.74
N PRO A 332 -6.48 -19.22 39.65
CA PRO A 332 -6.53 -18.87 41.05
C PRO A 332 -6.16 -17.40 41.25
N SER A 333 -6.92 -16.71 42.07
CA SER A 333 -6.66 -15.34 42.47
C SER A 333 -5.28 -15.21 43.10
N LEU A 334 -4.34 -14.54 42.46
CA LEU A 334 -3.09 -14.10 43.10
C LEU A 334 -3.41 -12.98 44.08
N GLY A 335 -3.18 -13.33 45.38
CA GLY A 335 -3.29 -12.41 46.50
C GLY A 335 -2.42 -11.17 46.31
N ARG A 336 -2.98 -10.05 46.71
CA ARG A 336 -2.25 -8.78 46.84
C ARG A 336 -1.24 -8.89 47.98
N ASP A 337 0.02 -8.73 47.67
CA ASP A 337 0.97 -8.20 48.62
C ASP A 337 1.61 -6.93 48.08
N ARG A 338 1.32 -5.85 48.81
CA ARG A 338 1.97 -4.56 48.67
C ARG A 338 3.26 -4.58 49.47
N GLN A 339 4.36 -4.25 48.89
CA GLN A 339 5.41 -3.52 49.62
C GLN A 339 6.06 -2.46 48.74
N HIS A 340 5.99 -1.25 49.27
CA HIS A 340 6.68 -0.03 48.83
C HIS A 340 8.19 -0.21 48.90
N GLN A 341 8.90 0.22 47.89
CA GLN A 341 10.17 0.93 48.11
C GLN A 341 10.37 1.98 47.01
N ALA A 342 10.45 3.21 47.46
CA ALA A 342 10.86 4.39 46.72
C ALA A 342 12.40 4.50 46.72
N GLY A 343 12.95 5.02 45.63
CA GLY A 343 14.34 5.45 45.57
C GLY A 343 14.61 6.18 44.24
N PRO A 344 15.41 7.27 44.26
CA PRO A 344 15.30 8.35 43.32
C PRO A 344 16.35 8.28 42.20
N TYR A 345 16.04 8.83 41.03
CA TYR A 345 17.06 9.41 40.15
C TYR A 345 16.52 10.69 39.52
N ALA A 346 17.39 11.70 39.62
CA ALA A 346 17.29 13.06 39.11
C ALA A 346 17.28 13.14 37.59
#